data_e798ad1b2b23dbde70a423d8b8d7c6a6
#
_entry.id   e798ad1b2b23dbde70a423d8b8d7c6a6
#
_cell.length_a   1.000
_cell.length_b   1.000
_cell.length_c   1.000
_cell.angle_alpha   90.00
_cell.angle_beta   90.00
_cell.angle_gamma   90.00
#
_symmetry.space_group_name_H-M   'P 1'
#
loop_
_entity.id
_entity.type
_entity.pdbx_description
1 polymer ?
#
loop_
_entity_poly.entity_id
_entity_poly.type
_entity_poly.pdbx_seq_one_letter_code
_entity_poly.pdbx_strand_id
1 'polypeptide(L)'
;TRVIDIVNSLAEFDLNIQVHDPEADSDEAFRHYDINIVADTGQLKPGSAVVLAVSHDEYRKGGWDLIAPLLEGGRGIVFDVNRILDRDAIPDGIHLIRL
;
A
#
# COMPACT_ATOMS: atom_id res chain seq x y z
N THR A 1 6.12 15.23 1.71
CA THR A 1 6.73 14.01 1.18
C THR A 1 5.98 13.50 -0.04
N ARG A 2 6.62 12.64 -0.82
CA ARG A 2 6.00 12.07 -2.02
C ARG A 2 4.76 11.22 -1.72
N VAL A 3 4.74 10.59 -0.56
CA VAL A 3 3.58 9.78 -0.14
C VAL A 3 2.36 10.67 0.03
N ILE A 4 2.51 11.83 0.63
CA ILE A 4 1.41 12.79 0.81
C ILE A 4 0.87 13.22 -0.56
N ASP A 5 1.74 13.46 -1.53
CA ASP A 5 1.33 13.84 -2.88
C ASP A 5 0.50 12.74 -3.55
N ILE A 6 0.92 11.49 -3.40
CA ILE A 6 0.17 10.34 -3.91
C ILE A 6 -1.21 10.27 -3.25
N VAL A 7 -1.26 10.39 -1.94
CA VAL A 7 -2.52 10.34 -1.18
C VAL A 7 -3.46 11.45 -1.62
N ASN A 8 -2.94 12.67 -1.77
CA ASN A 8 -3.74 13.81 -2.22
C ASN A 8 -4.32 13.59 -3.61
N SER A 9 -3.51 13.05 -4.52
CA SER A 9 -3.96 12.77 -5.88
C SER A 9 -5.05 11.71 -5.91
N LEU A 10 -4.89 10.66 -5.11
CA LEU A 10 -5.90 9.58 -5.01
C LEU A 10 -7.18 10.06 -4.35
N ALA A 11 -7.09 10.96 -3.38
CA ALA A 11 -8.26 11.47 -2.65
C ALA A 11 -9.23 12.22 -3.56
N GLU A 12 -8.74 12.75 -4.69
CA GLU A 12 -9.58 13.44 -5.67
C GLU A 12 -10.55 12.49 -6.39
N PHE A 13 -10.32 11.19 -6.32
CA PHE A 13 -11.11 10.18 -7.03
C PHE A 13 -12.15 9.48 -6.15
N ASP A 14 -12.47 10.04 -5.00
CA ASP A 14 -13.49 9.48 -4.09
C ASP A 14 -13.17 8.04 -3.67
N LEU A 15 -11.92 7.78 -3.37
CA LEU A 15 -11.43 6.47 -2.94
C LEU A 15 -11.36 6.38 -1.42
N ASN A 16 -11.62 5.21 -0.88
CA ASN A 16 -11.32 4.90 0.53
C ASN A 16 -9.85 4.56 0.67
N ILE A 17 -9.08 5.48 1.24
CA ILE A 17 -7.64 5.35 1.33
C ILE A 17 -7.24 4.96 2.75
N GLN A 18 -6.43 3.93 2.86
CA GLN A 18 -5.75 3.54 4.08
C GLN A 18 -4.26 3.66 3.86
N VAL A 19 -3.54 4.08 4.89
CA VAL A 19 -2.09 4.22 4.81
C VAL A 19 -1.45 3.37 5.89
N HIS A 20 -0.50 2.54 5.50
CA HIS A 20 0.35 1.79 6.43
C HIS A 20 1.74 2.41 6.41
N ASP A 21 2.24 2.72 7.60
CA ASP A 21 3.61 3.16 7.77
C ASP A 21 4.12 2.64 9.12
N PRO A 22 5.07 1.69 9.12
CA PRO A 22 5.58 1.11 10.36
C PRO A 22 6.38 2.11 11.20
N GLU A 23 6.79 3.21 10.60
CA GLU A 23 7.55 4.27 11.26
C GLU A 23 6.70 5.51 11.57
N ALA A 24 5.41 5.46 11.26
CA ALA A 24 4.54 6.61 11.44
C ALA A 24 4.34 6.92 12.92
N ASP A 25 4.88 8.03 13.34
CA ASP A 25 4.29 8.82 14.40
C ASP A 25 3.04 9.46 13.82
N SER A 26 1.86 9.15 14.32
CA SER A 26 0.58 9.76 13.94
C SER A 26 0.78 11.13 13.28
N ASP A 27 1.18 11.12 12.04
CA ASP A 27 1.74 12.28 11.38
C ASP A 27 0.65 13.33 11.17
N GLU A 28 0.85 14.51 11.71
CA GLU A 28 -0.07 15.63 11.54
C GLU A 28 -0.38 15.90 10.08
N ALA A 29 0.54 15.55 9.17
CA ALA A 29 0.37 15.76 7.74
C ALA A 29 -0.86 15.03 7.18
N PHE A 30 -1.26 13.90 7.77
CA PHE A 30 -2.41 13.13 7.32
C PHE A 30 -3.71 13.47 8.05
N ARG A 31 -3.66 14.25 9.12
CA ARG A 31 -4.86 14.59 9.90
C ARG A 31 -5.89 15.39 9.11
N HIS A 32 -5.42 16.16 8.14
CA HIS A 32 -6.30 17.02 7.34
C HIS A 32 -7.10 16.27 6.30
N TYR A 33 -6.77 15.01 6.03
CA TYR A 33 -7.35 14.24 4.94
C TYR A 33 -8.26 13.11 5.42
N ASP A 34 -8.52 13.04 6.72
CA ASP A 34 -9.35 11.98 7.30
C ASP A 34 -8.88 10.57 6.89
N ILE A 35 -7.57 10.40 6.82
CA ILE A 35 -6.95 9.16 6.38
C ILE A 35 -6.51 8.35 7.58
N ASN A 36 -6.89 7.08 7.58
CA ASN A 36 -6.52 6.15 8.62
C ASN A 36 -5.09 5.64 8.40
N ILE A 37 -4.16 6.07 9.27
CA ILE A 37 -2.79 5.57 9.26
C ILE A 37 -2.65 4.50 10.31
N VAL A 38 -2.14 3.35 9.91
CA VAL A 38 -1.93 2.22 10.81
C VAL A 38 -0.46 1.80 10.80
N ALA A 39 0.03 1.36 11.94
CA ALA A 39 1.40 0.87 12.09
C ALA A 39 1.53 -0.64 11.84
N ASP A 40 0.42 -1.37 11.91
CA ASP A 40 0.37 -2.82 11.72
C ASP A 40 -0.49 -3.15 10.51
N THR A 41 0.05 -3.93 9.57
CA THR A 41 -0.70 -4.35 8.36
C THR A 41 -1.96 -5.14 8.71
N GLY A 42 -2.00 -5.80 9.86
CA GLY A 42 -3.19 -6.52 10.33
C GLY A 42 -4.38 -5.61 10.61
N GLN A 43 -4.15 -4.30 10.73
CA GLN A 43 -5.22 -3.31 10.95
C GLN A 43 -5.82 -2.80 9.64
N LEU A 44 -5.21 -3.12 8.51
CA LEU A 44 -5.72 -2.72 7.20
C LEU A 44 -6.91 -3.58 6.80
N LYS A 45 -7.91 -2.94 6.22
CA LYS A 45 -9.02 -3.65 5.58
C LYS A 45 -8.58 -4.04 4.18
N PRO A 46 -8.96 -5.23 3.70
CA PRO A 46 -8.65 -5.63 2.33
C PRO A 46 -9.18 -4.62 1.31
N GLY A 47 -8.39 -4.35 0.30
CA GLY A 47 -8.71 -3.35 -0.71
C GLY A 47 -8.62 -3.88 -2.12
N SER A 48 -8.94 -3.02 -3.09
CA SER A 48 -8.88 -3.35 -4.52
C SER A 48 -7.50 -3.14 -5.11
N ALA A 49 -6.67 -2.33 -4.46
CA ALA A 49 -5.34 -2.02 -4.93
C ALA A 49 -4.40 -1.72 -3.76
N VAL A 50 -3.13 -1.98 -3.99
CA VAL A 50 -2.06 -1.65 -3.06
C VAL A 50 -1.02 -0.82 -3.80
N VAL A 51 -0.56 0.27 -3.17
CA VAL A 51 0.54 1.07 -3.68
C VAL A 51 1.71 0.94 -2.71
N LEU A 52 2.81 0.35 -3.17
CA LEU A 52 4.06 0.27 -2.42
C LEU A 52 4.91 1.48 -2.78
N ALA A 53 4.69 2.58 -2.07
CA ALA A 53 5.33 3.86 -2.36
C ALA A 53 6.73 3.99 -1.74
N VAL A 54 6.99 3.24 -0.67
CA VAL A 54 8.26 3.27 0.07
C VAL A 54 8.76 1.85 0.27
N SER A 55 10.07 1.66 0.19
CA SER A 55 10.70 0.33 0.28
C SER A 55 11.16 0.00 1.70
N HIS A 56 10.23 0.01 2.68
CA HIS A 56 10.56 -0.41 4.04
C HIS A 56 11.01 -1.88 4.08
N ASP A 57 11.92 -2.20 5.00
CA ASP A 57 12.42 -3.57 5.16
C ASP A 57 11.31 -4.57 5.42
N GLU A 58 10.29 -4.19 6.16
CA GLU A 58 9.12 -5.04 6.42
C GLU A 58 8.47 -5.51 5.12
N TYR A 59 8.37 -4.62 4.14
CA TYR A 59 7.76 -4.98 2.84
C TYR A 59 8.70 -5.85 2.01
N ARG A 60 10.00 -5.57 2.03
CA ARG A 60 10.98 -6.38 1.31
C ARG A 60 11.04 -7.80 1.83
N LYS A 61 11.04 -7.94 3.16
CA LYS A 61 11.10 -9.26 3.81
C LYS A 61 9.80 -10.03 3.67
N GLY A 62 8.67 -9.33 3.77
CA GLY A 62 7.36 -9.95 3.67
C GLY A 62 7.00 -10.38 2.26
N GLY A 63 7.40 -9.58 1.27
CA GLY A 63 7.14 -9.88 -0.13
C GLY A 63 5.67 -10.15 -0.42
N TRP A 64 5.41 -11.05 -1.33
CA TRP A 64 4.04 -11.41 -1.72
C TRP A 64 3.21 -11.99 -0.57
N ASP A 65 3.83 -12.71 0.36
CA ASP A 65 3.12 -13.27 1.51
C ASP A 65 2.52 -12.18 2.40
N LEU A 66 3.16 -11.02 2.45
CA LEU A 66 2.65 -9.87 3.18
C LEU A 66 1.62 -9.08 2.36
N ILE A 67 1.90 -8.87 1.08
CA ILE A 67 1.14 -7.92 0.24
C ILE A 67 -0.15 -8.54 -0.32
N ALA A 68 -0.12 -9.79 -0.77
CA ALA A 68 -1.29 -10.41 -1.38
C ALA A 68 -2.52 -10.43 -0.46
N PRO A 69 -2.39 -10.71 0.84
CA PRO A 69 -3.55 -10.69 1.76
C PRO A 69 -4.16 -9.29 1.96
N LEU A 70 -3.47 -8.23 1.58
CA LEU A 70 -4.02 -6.87 1.66
C LEU A 70 -5.05 -6.60 0.57
N LEU A 71 -5.08 -7.43 -0.46
CA LEU A 71 -6.07 -7.36 -1.51
C LEU A 71 -7.27 -8.24 -1.18
N GLU A 72 -8.46 -7.75 -1.48
CA GLU A 72 -9.71 -8.48 -1.25
C GLU A 72 -9.72 -9.76 -2.09
N GLY A 73 -9.84 -10.90 -1.42
CA GLY A 73 -9.80 -12.19 -2.08
C GLY A 73 -8.45 -12.52 -2.72
N GLY A 74 -7.39 -11.80 -2.37
CA GLY A 74 -6.08 -11.97 -2.96
C GLY A 74 -5.99 -11.54 -4.42
N ARG A 75 -6.91 -10.69 -4.88
CA ARG A 75 -7.01 -10.27 -6.28
C ARG A 75 -7.03 -8.77 -6.39
N GLY A 76 -6.40 -8.24 -7.42
CA GLY A 76 -6.41 -6.81 -7.69
C GLY A 76 -5.12 -6.31 -8.29
N ILE A 77 -4.83 -5.03 -8.06
CA ILE A 77 -3.69 -4.34 -8.66
C ILE A 77 -2.69 -3.98 -7.57
N VAL A 78 -1.42 -4.22 -7.85
CA VAL A 78 -0.31 -3.77 -6.99
C VAL A 78 0.61 -2.87 -7.81
N PHE A 79 0.79 -1.64 -7.34
CA PHE A 79 1.76 -0.70 -7.89
C PHE A 79 3.04 -0.80 -7.05
N ASP A 80 4.08 -1.37 -7.62
CA ASP A 80 5.37 -1.55 -6.94
C ASP A 80 6.36 -0.49 -7.44
N VAL A 81 6.35 0.66 -6.79
CA VAL A 81 7.11 1.83 -7.23
C VAL A 81 8.62 1.58 -7.18
N ASN A 82 9.09 0.87 -6.17
CA ASN A 82 10.51 0.64 -5.94
C ASN A 82 11.00 -0.74 -6.38
N ARG A 83 10.16 -1.50 -7.06
CA ARG A 83 10.51 -2.82 -7.61
C ARG A 83 11.02 -3.80 -6.57
N ILE A 84 10.34 -3.88 -5.44
CA ILE A 84 10.74 -4.75 -4.34
C ILE A 84 10.11 -6.15 -4.40
N LEU A 85 9.05 -6.32 -5.18
CA LEU A 85 8.35 -7.61 -5.30
C LEU A 85 8.93 -8.44 -6.45
N ASP A 86 8.94 -9.76 -6.24
CA ASP A 86 9.42 -10.70 -7.25
C ASP A 86 8.37 -10.85 -8.36
N ARG A 87 8.68 -10.34 -9.55
CA ARG A 87 7.79 -10.42 -10.71
C ARG A 87 7.63 -11.84 -11.25
N ASP A 88 8.54 -12.75 -10.89
CA ASP A 88 8.47 -14.14 -11.33
C ASP A 88 7.61 -15.00 -10.41
N ALA A 89 7.14 -14.43 -9.30
CA ALA A 89 6.33 -15.11 -8.31
C ALA A 89 4.98 -14.41 -8.06
N ILE A 90 4.46 -13.71 -9.05
CA ILE A 90 3.20 -12.98 -8.92
C ILE A 90 2.06 -13.97 -8.66
N PRO A 91 1.30 -13.81 -7.55
CA PRO A 91 0.14 -14.68 -7.30
C PRO A 91 -0.93 -14.55 -8.38
N ASP A 92 -1.67 -15.62 -8.61
CA ASP A 92 -2.78 -15.61 -9.56
C ASP A 92 -3.81 -14.55 -9.14
N GLY A 93 -4.32 -13.82 -10.12
CA GLY A 93 -5.32 -12.79 -9.87
C GLY A 93 -4.77 -11.42 -9.53
N ILE A 94 -3.45 -11.28 -9.43
CA ILE A 94 -2.81 -9.99 -9.17
C ILE A 94 -2.18 -9.45 -10.44
N HIS A 95 -2.48 -8.18 -10.73
CA HIS A 95 -1.83 -7.44 -11.80
C HIS A 95 -0.77 -6.53 -11.19
N LEU A 96 0.51 -6.81 -11.48
CA LEU A 96 1.63 -6.03 -10.97
C LEU A 96 2.01 -4.94 -11.96
N ILE A 97 2.04 -3.70 -11.47
CA ILE A 97 2.51 -2.56 -12.25
C ILE A 97 3.79 -2.05 -11.58
N ARG A 98 4.83 -1.90 -12.37
CA ARG A 98 6.13 -1.41 -11.92
C ARG A 98 6.54 -0.23 -12.77
N LEU A 99 7.14 0.74 -12.13
CA LEU A 99 7.63 1.95 -12.82
C LEU A 99 9.09 1.82 -13.20
#